data_b118a3f92c4a3b192d36c4201e88584a
#
_entry.id   b118a3f92c4a3b192d36c4201e88584a
#
_cell.length_a   1.000
_cell.length_b   1.000
_cell.length_c   1.000
_cell.angle_alpha   90.00
_cell.angle_beta   90.00
_cell.angle_gamma   90.00
#
_symmetry.space_group_name_H-M   'P 1'
#
loop_
_entity.id
_entity.type
_entity.pdbx_description
1 polymer ?
#
loop_
_entity_poly.entity_id
_entity_poly.type
_entity_poly.pdbx_seq_one_letter_code
_entity_poly.pdbx_strand_id
1 'polypeptide(L)'
;KSVAKYGPPVYVRHEIVHYKYVVDSLKNIGAIFVEELDEIEDKSRPVIFSAHGVPKIVPTAAINYKMEYIDATCPLVSKVHREAENLHKANYHILLIGHLNHPEVIGTMGQLPNGSIDLIQTVKDVEEYKNRNEKKIAYITQTTLSVDDTKNIVDALKMKFPDIREPVK
;
A
#
# COMPACT_ATOMS: atom_id res chain seq x y z
N LYS A 1 11.52 20.12 -0.83
CA LYS A 1 11.10 20.88 0.37
C LYS A 1 11.74 20.31 1.64
N SER A 2 11.73 18.99 1.87
CA SER A 2 12.28 18.38 3.09
C SER A 2 13.78 18.58 3.25
N VAL A 3 14.58 18.37 2.19
CA VAL A 3 16.03 18.66 2.22
C VAL A 3 16.32 20.14 2.53
N ALA A 4 15.49 21.06 2.02
CA ALA A 4 15.64 22.49 2.33
C ALA A 4 15.28 22.82 3.79
N LYS A 5 14.38 22.06 4.42
CA LYS A 5 13.97 22.24 5.80
C LYS A 5 14.95 21.63 6.81
N TYR A 6 15.41 20.42 6.55
CA TYR A 6 16.16 19.61 7.51
C TYR A 6 17.65 19.50 7.17
N GLY A 7 18.08 19.96 6.00
CA GLY A 7 19.42 19.71 5.45
C GLY A 7 19.62 18.24 5.04
N PRO A 8 20.64 17.94 4.23
CA PRO A 8 20.98 16.57 3.87
C PRO A 8 21.66 15.84 5.05
N PRO A 9 21.56 14.49 5.14
CA PRO A 9 20.70 13.64 4.34
C PRO A 9 19.25 13.65 4.80
N VAL A 10 18.31 13.36 3.87
CA VAL A 10 16.91 13.03 4.15
C VAL A 10 16.68 11.64 3.60
N TYR A 11 16.19 10.74 4.43
CA TYR A 11 15.91 9.36 4.02
C TYR A 11 14.56 9.25 3.35
N VAL A 12 14.44 8.34 2.38
CA VAL A 12 13.21 8.06 1.66
C VAL A 12 13.03 6.55 1.61
N ARG A 13 11.97 6.04 2.23
CA ARG A 13 11.65 4.62 2.21
C ARG A 13 10.94 4.28 0.91
N HIS A 14 11.55 3.41 0.12
CA HIS A 14 11.23 3.07 -1.27
C HIS A 14 11.31 4.24 -2.26
N GLU A 15 11.57 3.92 -3.52
CA GLU A 15 11.57 4.93 -4.58
C GLU A 15 10.18 5.56 -4.73
N ILE A 16 10.14 6.90 -4.78
CA ILE A 16 8.89 7.68 -4.84
C ILE A 16 8.25 7.56 -6.24
N VAL A 17 9.08 7.34 -7.26
CA VAL A 17 8.68 7.28 -8.67
C VAL A 17 9.62 6.35 -9.44
N HIS A 18 9.11 5.69 -10.48
CA HIS A 18 9.87 4.81 -11.36
C HIS A 18 10.76 5.57 -12.37
N TYR A 19 10.79 6.90 -12.33
CA TYR A 19 11.61 7.71 -13.24
C TYR A 19 13.01 7.90 -12.67
N LYS A 20 13.97 7.17 -13.24
CA LYS A 20 15.39 7.22 -12.84
C LYS A 20 15.93 8.66 -12.74
N TYR A 21 15.60 9.53 -13.70
CA TYR A 21 16.03 10.92 -13.68
C TYR A 21 15.59 11.68 -12.41
N VAL A 22 14.36 11.45 -11.95
CA VAL A 22 13.85 12.08 -10.72
C VAL A 22 14.54 11.51 -9.48
N VAL A 23 14.74 10.20 -9.44
CA VAL A 23 15.47 9.54 -8.35
C VAL A 23 16.90 10.07 -8.26
N ASP A 24 17.62 10.14 -9.39
CA ASP A 24 18.99 10.65 -9.45
C ASP A 24 19.05 12.14 -9.05
N SER A 25 18.11 12.97 -9.46
CA SER A 25 18.05 14.37 -9.05
C SER A 25 17.80 14.53 -7.55
N LEU A 26 17.00 13.65 -6.94
CA LEU A 26 16.79 13.65 -5.49
C LEU A 26 18.04 13.18 -4.74
N LYS A 27 18.74 12.17 -5.23
CA LYS A 27 20.04 11.72 -4.67
C LYS A 27 21.06 12.87 -4.70
N ASN A 28 21.14 13.61 -5.80
CA ASN A 28 22.08 14.74 -5.96
C ASN A 28 21.86 15.89 -4.96
N ILE A 29 20.63 16.04 -4.44
CA ILE A 29 20.32 17.04 -3.41
C ILE A 29 20.35 16.48 -1.98
N GLY A 30 20.80 15.22 -1.81
CA GLY A 30 21.03 14.59 -0.51
C GLY A 30 19.88 13.70 0.00
N ALA A 31 19.02 13.18 -0.89
CA ALA A 31 18.10 12.12 -0.53
C ALA A 31 18.82 10.77 -0.57
N ILE A 32 18.61 9.94 0.45
CA ILE A 32 19.09 8.56 0.55
C ILE A 32 17.88 7.64 0.53
N PHE A 33 17.83 6.74 -0.44
CA PHE A 33 16.75 5.75 -0.54
C PHE A 33 17.13 4.50 0.24
N VAL A 34 16.21 4.02 1.05
CA VAL A 34 16.34 2.81 1.88
C VAL A 34 15.11 1.93 1.68
N GLU A 35 15.28 0.64 1.85
CA GLU A 35 14.16 -0.30 1.80
C GLU A 35 13.51 -0.42 3.18
N GLU A 36 14.32 -0.52 4.23
CA GLU A 36 13.83 -0.66 5.61
C GLU A 36 14.43 0.42 6.54
N LEU A 37 13.72 0.70 7.64
CA LEU A 37 14.11 1.76 8.59
C LEU A 37 15.37 1.42 9.39
N ASP A 38 15.70 0.15 9.54
CA ASP A 38 16.90 -0.30 10.25
C ASP A 38 18.20 0.02 9.48
N GLU A 39 18.13 0.11 8.15
CA GLU A 39 19.24 0.55 7.30
C GLU A 39 19.69 2.00 7.57
N ILE A 40 18.83 2.82 8.17
CA ILE A 40 19.15 4.22 8.49
C ILE A 40 20.08 4.23 9.70
N GLU A 41 21.33 4.66 9.50
CA GLU A 41 22.33 4.75 10.58
C GLU A 41 22.00 5.87 11.57
N ASP A 42 21.74 7.07 11.07
CA ASP A 42 21.41 8.24 11.88
C ASP A 42 19.89 8.39 12.06
N LYS A 43 19.35 7.80 13.13
CA LYS A 43 17.93 7.84 13.48
C LYS A 43 17.41 9.25 13.85
N SER A 44 18.28 10.24 14.04
CA SER A 44 17.88 11.64 14.27
C SER A 44 17.42 12.34 13.00
N ARG A 45 17.68 11.76 11.83
CA ARG A 45 17.30 12.31 10.52
C ARG A 45 15.88 11.92 10.14
N PRO A 46 15.17 12.81 9.42
CA PRO A 46 13.80 12.52 9.00
C PRO A 46 13.78 11.47 7.89
N VAL A 47 12.71 10.64 7.92
CA VAL A 47 12.40 9.70 6.84
C VAL A 47 11.08 10.06 6.17
N ILE A 48 11.01 9.94 4.85
CA ILE A 48 9.79 10.13 4.05
C ILE A 48 9.26 8.77 3.64
N PHE A 49 7.99 8.50 3.92
CA PHE A 49 7.30 7.33 3.36
C PHE A 49 6.80 7.67 1.97
N SER A 50 6.98 6.75 1.03
CA SER A 50 6.64 6.96 -0.38
C SER A 50 5.14 7.11 -0.63
N ALA A 51 4.79 7.59 -1.82
CA ALA A 51 3.40 7.78 -2.23
C ALA A 51 2.58 6.48 -2.28
N HIS A 52 3.22 5.32 -2.33
CA HIS A 52 2.57 4.00 -2.35
C HIS A 52 1.94 3.60 -1.00
N GLY A 53 2.24 4.35 0.07
CA GLY A 53 1.83 3.99 1.42
C GLY A 53 2.73 2.91 2.02
N VAL A 54 2.57 2.68 3.32
CA VAL A 54 3.36 1.70 4.07
C VAL A 54 2.46 0.90 5.01
N PRO A 55 2.83 -0.36 5.35
CA PRO A 55 2.17 -1.11 6.42
C PRO A 55 2.16 -0.34 7.75
N LYS A 56 1.15 -0.54 8.59
CA LYS A 56 1.04 0.12 9.92
C LYS A 56 2.23 -0.10 10.83
N ILE A 57 2.93 -1.19 10.66
CA ILE A 57 4.13 -1.49 11.46
C ILE A 57 5.25 -0.48 11.20
N VAL A 58 5.33 0.12 10.00
CA VAL A 58 6.43 1.03 9.62
C VAL A 58 6.39 2.36 10.40
N PRO A 59 5.26 3.12 10.45
CA PRO A 59 5.19 4.30 11.32
C PRO A 59 5.35 3.94 12.80
N THR A 60 4.86 2.79 13.23
CA THR A 60 5.08 2.31 14.60
C THR A 60 6.57 2.11 14.89
N ALA A 61 7.31 1.50 13.96
CA ALA A 61 8.75 1.32 14.09
C ALA A 61 9.49 2.67 14.10
N ALA A 62 9.10 3.63 13.23
CA ALA A 62 9.68 4.97 13.22
C ALA A 62 9.51 5.68 14.57
N ILE A 63 8.34 5.58 15.20
CA ILE A 63 8.08 6.11 16.54
C ILE A 63 8.98 5.44 17.58
N ASN A 64 9.11 4.11 17.55
CA ASN A 64 9.96 3.35 18.48
C ASN A 64 11.44 3.75 18.33
N TYR A 65 11.90 4.02 17.11
CA TYR A 65 13.25 4.54 16.85
C TYR A 65 13.40 6.04 17.16
N LYS A 66 12.33 6.72 17.61
CA LYS A 66 12.27 8.17 17.84
C LYS A 66 12.64 8.99 16.60
N MET A 67 12.32 8.47 15.44
CA MET A 67 12.54 9.14 14.16
C MET A 67 11.38 10.08 13.84
N GLU A 68 11.71 11.26 13.30
CA GLU A 68 10.70 12.10 12.64
C GLU A 68 10.38 11.48 11.27
N TYR A 69 9.11 11.27 10.96
CA TYR A 69 8.71 10.79 9.63
C TYR A 69 7.70 11.74 8.97
N ILE A 70 7.72 11.74 7.66
CA ILE A 70 6.79 12.48 6.80
C ILE A 70 6.04 11.45 5.96
N ASP A 71 4.75 11.33 6.20
CA ASP A 71 3.90 10.48 5.37
C ASP A 71 3.52 11.23 4.09
N ALA A 72 4.09 10.77 2.96
CA ALA A 72 3.80 11.29 1.62
C ALA A 72 2.86 10.37 0.83
N THR A 73 2.12 9.50 1.51
CA THR A 73 1.15 8.60 0.87
C THR A 73 0.17 9.37 0.00
N CYS A 74 -0.02 8.91 -1.23
CA CYS A 74 -0.99 9.49 -2.15
C CYS A 74 -2.40 9.48 -1.53
N PRO A 75 -3.17 10.57 -1.61
CA PRO A 75 -4.53 10.61 -1.08
C PRO A 75 -5.45 9.48 -1.60
N LEU A 76 -5.27 9.03 -2.83
CA LEU A 76 -6.01 7.90 -3.39
C LEU A 76 -5.65 6.59 -2.68
N VAL A 77 -4.37 6.34 -2.43
CA VAL A 77 -3.91 5.17 -1.66
C VAL A 77 -4.44 5.24 -0.22
N SER A 78 -4.37 6.42 0.41
CA SER A 78 -4.94 6.63 1.75
C SER A 78 -6.46 6.38 1.80
N LYS A 79 -7.18 6.64 0.70
CA LYS A 79 -8.61 6.29 0.59
C LYS A 79 -8.79 4.77 0.59
N VAL A 80 -7.99 4.04 -0.17
CA VAL A 80 -8.03 2.55 -0.22
C VAL A 80 -7.70 1.96 1.14
N HIS A 81 -6.68 2.47 1.84
CA HIS A 81 -6.32 2.02 3.20
C HIS A 81 -7.50 2.19 4.17
N ARG A 82 -8.14 3.37 4.19
CA ARG A 82 -9.30 3.63 5.05
C ARG A 82 -10.50 2.76 4.69
N GLU A 83 -10.72 2.52 3.40
CA GLU A 83 -11.78 1.63 2.94
C GLU A 83 -11.55 0.20 3.43
N ALA A 84 -10.33 -0.33 3.28
CA ALA A 84 -9.96 -1.63 3.80
C ALA A 84 -10.22 -1.75 5.32
N GLU A 85 -9.81 -0.74 6.10
CA GLU A 85 -10.06 -0.70 7.54
C GLU A 85 -11.55 -0.68 7.88
N ASN A 86 -12.34 0.11 7.16
CA ASN A 86 -13.79 0.22 7.41
C ASN A 86 -14.52 -1.10 7.06
N LEU A 87 -14.13 -1.73 5.96
CA LEU A 87 -14.65 -3.04 5.57
C LEU A 87 -14.32 -4.11 6.61
N HIS A 88 -13.07 -4.13 7.09
CA HIS A 88 -12.65 -5.05 8.14
C HIS A 88 -13.44 -4.83 9.45
N LYS A 89 -13.63 -3.57 9.90
CA LYS A 89 -14.46 -3.23 11.06
C LYS A 89 -15.92 -3.66 10.89
N ALA A 90 -16.42 -3.65 9.65
CA ALA A 90 -17.76 -4.12 9.31
C ALA A 90 -17.84 -5.65 9.10
N ASN A 91 -16.78 -6.38 9.49
CA ASN A 91 -16.66 -7.84 9.41
C ASN A 91 -16.70 -8.42 8.00
N TYR A 92 -16.23 -7.68 6.99
CA TYR A 92 -15.99 -8.20 5.66
C TYR A 92 -14.61 -8.88 5.59
N HIS A 93 -14.53 -9.94 4.80
CA HIS A 93 -13.26 -10.43 4.26
C HIS A 93 -12.97 -9.68 2.96
N ILE A 94 -11.73 -9.27 2.74
CA ILE A 94 -11.39 -8.33 1.66
C ILE A 94 -10.56 -9.05 0.61
N LEU A 95 -10.93 -8.86 -0.66
CA LEU A 95 -10.15 -9.29 -1.81
C LEU A 95 -9.51 -8.05 -2.44
N LEU A 96 -8.18 -7.98 -2.40
CA LEU A 96 -7.42 -6.90 -3.01
C LEU A 96 -7.02 -7.31 -4.43
N ILE A 97 -7.54 -6.63 -5.42
CA ILE A 97 -7.08 -6.79 -6.80
C ILE A 97 -5.80 -5.95 -6.97
N GLY A 98 -4.67 -6.61 -7.30
CA GLY A 98 -3.38 -5.94 -7.38
C GLY A 98 -2.26 -6.86 -7.83
N HIS A 99 -1.06 -6.34 -7.96
CA HIS A 99 0.13 -7.09 -8.32
C HIS A 99 0.95 -7.49 -7.09
N LEU A 100 1.32 -8.76 -7.04
CA LEU A 100 2.21 -9.28 -5.98
C LEU A 100 3.51 -8.47 -5.92
N ASN A 101 3.98 -8.20 -4.71
CA ASN A 101 5.19 -7.43 -4.43
C ASN A 101 5.13 -5.93 -4.80
N HIS A 102 4.01 -5.43 -5.30
CA HIS A 102 3.87 -4.00 -5.51
C HIS A 102 3.80 -3.25 -4.16
N PRO A 103 4.56 -2.15 -3.95
CA PRO A 103 4.60 -1.45 -2.67
C PRO A 103 3.23 -1.00 -2.13
N GLU A 104 2.32 -0.56 -3.02
CA GLU A 104 0.95 -0.19 -2.64
C GLU A 104 0.15 -1.40 -2.12
N VAL A 105 0.33 -2.58 -2.74
CA VAL A 105 -0.33 -3.82 -2.31
C VAL A 105 0.19 -4.23 -0.94
N ILE A 106 1.51 -4.21 -0.74
CA ILE A 106 2.14 -4.50 0.55
C ILE A 106 1.64 -3.50 1.62
N GLY A 107 1.61 -2.21 1.28
CA GLY A 107 1.12 -1.14 2.16
C GLY A 107 -0.33 -1.35 2.57
N THR A 108 -1.21 -1.67 1.62
CA THR A 108 -2.65 -1.89 1.84
C THR A 108 -2.91 -3.16 2.64
N MET A 109 -2.28 -4.28 2.31
CA MET A 109 -2.41 -5.52 3.08
C MET A 109 -1.93 -5.35 4.52
N GLY A 110 -0.86 -4.58 4.71
CA GLY A 110 -0.29 -4.27 6.03
C GLY A 110 -1.12 -3.29 6.88
N GLN A 111 -2.28 -2.80 6.40
CA GLN A 111 -3.22 -2.04 7.23
C GLN A 111 -4.06 -2.93 8.16
N LEU A 112 -4.16 -4.22 7.85
CA LEU A 112 -5.08 -5.15 8.51
C LEU A 112 -4.33 -6.30 9.18
N PRO A 113 -4.96 -6.96 10.16
CA PRO A 113 -4.42 -8.20 10.70
C PRO A 113 -4.29 -9.29 9.64
N ASN A 114 -3.28 -10.15 9.79
CA ASN A 114 -3.06 -11.27 8.89
C ASN A 114 -4.34 -12.12 8.72
N GLY A 115 -4.60 -12.54 7.48
CA GLY A 115 -5.79 -13.33 7.14
C GLY A 115 -7.10 -12.54 7.00
N SER A 116 -7.03 -11.20 7.05
CA SER A 116 -8.21 -10.33 6.85
C SER A 116 -8.40 -9.91 5.39
N ILE A 117 -7.35 -10.03 4.59
CA ILE A 117 -7.28 -9.59 3.20
C ILE A 117 -6.46 -10.58 2.38
N ASP A 118 -6.97 -10.97 1.23
CA ASP A 118 -6.29 -11.85 0.27
C ASP A 118 -6.05 -11.11 -1.05
N LEU A 119 -4.92 -11.40 -1.70
CA LEU A 119 -4.55 -10.84 -2.99
C LEU A 119 -5.16 -11.66 -4.14
N ILE A 120 -5.74 -10.97 -5.10
CA ILE A 120 -6.26 -11.51 -6.36
C ILE A 120 -5.54 -10.81 -7.51
N GLN A 121 -4.86 -11.55 -8.35
CA GLN A 121 -4.10 -11.01 -9.48
C GLN A 121 -4.73 -11.35 -10.83
N THR A 122 -5.43 -12.49 -10.89
CA THR A 122 -5.95 -13.07 -12.14
C THR A 122 -7.37 -13.61 -11.95
N VAL A 123 -8.06 -13.85 -13.07
CA VAL A 123 -9.35 -14.55 -13.09
C VAL A 123 -9.22 -15.97 -12.50
N LYS A 124 -8.07 -16.63 -12.73
CA LYS A 124 -7.80 -17.96 -12.17
C LYS A 124 -7.76 -17.92 -10.65
N ASP A 125 -7.19 -16.88 -10.05
CA ASP A 125 -7.19 -16.73 -8.58
C ASP A 125 -8.63 -16.64 -8.06
N VAL A 126 -9.51 -15.95 -8.80
CA VAL A 126 -10.94 -15.90 -8.46
C VAL A 126 -11.58 -17.28 -8.52
N GLU A 127 -11.32 -18.04 -9.60
CA GLU A 127 -11.87 -19.39 -9.78
C GLU A 127 -11.45 -20.35 -8.66
N GLU A 128 -10.20 -20.30 -8.27
CA GLU A 128 -9.59 -21.16 -7.24
C GLU A 128 -9.90 -20.67 -5.80
N TYR A 129 -10.32 -19.41 -5.63
CA TYR A 129 -10.57 -18.82 -4.31
C TYR A 129 -11.69 -19.54 -3.58
N LYS A 130 -11.43 -19.92 -2.33
CA LYS A 130 -12.42 -20.52 -1.43
C LYS A 130 -12.65 -19.57 -0.26
N ASN A 131 -13.88 -19.11 -0.09
CA ASN A 131 -14.28 -18.34 1.08
C ASN A 131 -14.18 -19.21 2.34
N ARG A 132 -13.06 -19.11 3.06
CA ARG A 132 -12.75 -20.00 4.19
C ARG A 132 -13.49 -19.63 5.47
N ASN A 133 -14.05 -18.42 5.54
CA ASN A 133 -14.51 -17.84 6.79
C ASN A 133 -16.02 -17.57 6.83
N GLU A 134 -16.79 -17.98 5.81
CA GLU A 134 -18.24 -17.69 5.68
C GLU A 134 -18.59 -16.19 5.88
N LYS A 135 -17.59 -15.32 5.81
CA LYS A 135 -17.79 -13.88 5.96
C LYS A 135 -18.36 -13.27 4.68
N LYS A 136 -19.03 -12.13 4.83
CA LYS A 136 -19.33 -11.25 3.71
C LYS A 136 -18.04 -10.84 3.02
N ILE A 137 -18.03 -10.83 1.69
CA ILE A 137 -16.86 -10.50 0.89
C ILE A 137 -17.01 -9.09 0.33
N ALA A 138 -15.91 -8.34 0.34
CA ALA A 138 -15.77 -7.09 -0.38
C ALA A 138 -14.51 -7.15 -1.25
N TYR A 139 -14.43 -6.35 -2.31
CA TYR A 139 -13.17 -6.16 -3.01
C TYR A 139 -12.75 -4.69 -3.02
N ILE A 140 -11.46 -4.47 -3.11
CA ILE A 140 -10.81 -3.18 -3.36
C ILE A 140 -9.74 -3.37 -4.43
N THR A 141 -9.26 -2.29 -5.03
CA THR A 141 -8.28 -2.35 -6.11
C THR A 141 -7.07 -1.50 -5.81
N GLN A 142 -5.90 -1.94 -6.25
CA GLN A 142 -4.71 -1.11 -6.36
C GLN A 142 -5.02 0.09 -7.27
N THR A 143 -4.56 1.30 -6.90
CA THR A 143 -4.95 2.55 -7.56
C THR A 143 -4.35 2.73 -8.95
N THR A 144 -3.27 2.04 -9.27
CA THR A 144 -2.52 2.16 -10.53
C THR A 144 -2.88 1.12 -11.58
N LEU A 145 -3.88 0.27 -11.32
CA LEU A 145 -4.39 -0.68 -12.32
C LEU A 145 -5.28 0.02 -13.35
N SER A 146 -5.19 -0.42 -14.60
CA SER A 146 -6.13 0.03 -15.63
C SER A 146 -7.52 -0.58 -15.42
N VAL A 147 -8.55 0.12 -15.90
CA VAL A 147 -9.93 -0.37 -15.85
C VAL A 147 -10.08 -1.66 -16.66
N ASP A 148 -9.38 -1.76 -17.80
CA ASP A 148 -9.43 -2.94 -18.66
C ASP A 148 -8.79 -4.17 -18.02
N ASP A 149 -7.66 -3.99 -17.31
CA ASP A 149 -6.98 -5.08 -16.60
C ASP A 149 -7.82 -5.63 -15.45
N THR A 150 -8.56 -4.76 -14.76
CA THR A 150 -9.38 -5.15 -13.62
C THR A 150 -10.75 -5.69 -13.99
N LYS A 151 -11.30 -5.29 -15.15
CA LYS A 151 -12.67 -5.62 -15.56
C LYS A 151 -12.96 -7.12 -15.51
N ASN A 152 -12.13 -7.93 -16.15
CA ASN A 152 -12.33 -9.37 -16.22
C ASN A 152 -12.30 -10.03 -14.83
N ILE A 153 -11.43 -9.53 -13.93
CA ILE A 153 -11.34 -10.03 -12.55
C ILE A 153 -12.59 -9.63 -11.77
N VAL A 154 -13.05 -8.39 -11.91
CA VAL A 154 -14.24 -7.88 -11.24
C VAL A 154 -15.49 -8.63 -11.72
N ASP A 155 -15.62 -8.86 -13.04
CA ASP A 155 -16.74 -9.61 -13.60
C ASP A 155 -16.76 -11.05 -13.06
N ALA A 156 -15.62 -11.72 -13.00
CA ALA A 156 -15.48 -13.05 -12.42
C ALA A 156 -15.84 -13.07 -10.93
N LEU A 157 -15.41 -12.06 -10.16
CA LEU A 157 -15.77 -11.92 -8.74
C LEU A 157 -17.28 -11.77 -8.55
N LYS A 158 -17.94 -10.93 -9.36
CA LYS A 158 -19.40 -10.72 -9.31
C LYS A 158 -20.18 -11.97 -9.70
N MET A 159 -19.68 -12.72 -10.67
CA MET A 159 -20.28 -14.01 -11.04
C MET A 159 -20.18 -15.05 -9.91
N LYS A 160 -19.03 -15.13 -9.26
CA LYS A 160 -18.78 -16.10 -8.20
C LYS A 160 -19.42 -15.70 -6.86
N PHE A 161 -19.47 -14.42 -6.56
CA PHE A 161 -20.00 -13.85 -5.34
C PHE A 161 -21.01 -12.73 -5.67
N PRO A 162 -22.27 -13.06 -5.98
CA PRO A 162 -23.28 -12.07 -6.41
C PRO A 162 -23.51 -10.94 -5.42
N ASP A 163 -23.32 -11.18 -4.12
CA ASP A 163 -23.49 -10.21 -3.04
C ASP A 163 -22.17 -9.52 -2.64
N ILE A 164 -21.13 -9.62 -3.47
CA ILE A 164 -19.83 -8.98 -3.17
C ILE A 164 -19.99 -7.48 -3.08
N ARG A 165 -19.44 -6.88 -2.02
CA ARG A 165 -19.46 -5.43 -1.86
C ARG A 165 -18.40 -4.78 -2.73
N GLU A 166 -18.83 -3.82 -3.53
CA GLU A 166 -17.97 -3.02 -4.41
C GLU A 166 -17.31 -1.85 -3.64
N PRO A 167 -16.17 -1.34 -4.16
CA PRO A 167 -15.53 -0.13 -3.63
C PRO A 167 -16.47 1.08 -3.67
N VAL A 168 -16.33 1.95 -2.67
CA VAL A 168 -17.03 3.25 -2.66
C VAL A 168 -16.39 4.17 -3.69
N LYS A 169 -17.20 4.67 -4.64
CA LYS A 169 -16.77 5.62 -5.69
C LYS A 169 -16.33 6.97 -5.11
#